data_9aae44e99517855197db7ee002000a30
#
_entry.id   9aae44e99517855197db7ee002000a30
#
_cell.length_a   1.000
_cell.length_b   1.000
_cell.length_c   1.000
_cell.angle_alpha   90.00
_cell.angle_beta   90.00
_cell.angle_gamma   90.00
#
_symmetry.space_group_name_H-M   'P 1'
#
loop_
_entity.id
_entity.type
_entity.pdbx_description
1 polymer ?
#
loop_
_entity_poly.entity_id
_entity_poly.type
_entity_poly.pdbx_seq_one_letter_code
_entity_poly.pdbx_strand_id
1 'polypeptide(L)'
;HSYGDRTKKLEILKDPHLGAFAVICAAVYLLLYTGSMYEFCKNAQGKAIFYPVLFLSSERVFSGLSVIMLPSAKNNGLAATFSQASEKKLDKKILILLLALLAVAAFGIWGMQGIKIYGVCLVFQGALFAWYDKWSKKNFGGITGDLAGFFLQTEELGCLTAVAFLLKML
;
A
#
# COMPACT_ATOMS: atom_id res chain seq x y z
N HIS A 1 7.79 -15.13 13.55
CA HIS A 1 7.72 -16.40 12.82
C HIS A 1 6.92 -17.44 13.59
N SER A 2 5.59 -17.39 13.53
CA SER A 2 4.80 -18.51 14.00
C SER A 2 4.80 -19.60 12.91
N TYR A 3 5.57 -20.66 13.12
CA TYR A 3 5.49 -21.91 12.37
C TYR A 3 4.17 -22.63 12.72
N GLY A 4 3.02 -22.01 12.46
CA GLY A 4 1.74 -22.57 12.77
C GLY A 4 0.88 -22.76 11.52
N ASP A 5 -0.10 -23.63 11.62
CA ASP A 5 -1.17 -23.76 10.65
C ASP A 5 -1.89 -22.40 10.44
N ARG A 6 -2.57 -22.22 9.32
CA ARG A 6 -3.30 -20.99 8.96
C ARG A 6 -4.27 -20.53 10.05
N THR A 7 -4.97 -21.46 10.68
CA THR A 7 -5.89 -21.22 11.80
C THR A 7 -5.18 -20.53 12.97
N LYS A 8 -4.03 -21.02 13.37
CA LYS A 8 -3.24 -20.46 14.48
C LYS A 8 -2.72 -19.05 14.13
N LYS A 9 -2.30 -18.81 12.89
CA LYS A 9 -1.89 -17.47 12.44
C LYS A 9 -3.04 -16.47 12.48
N LEU A 10 -4.25 -16.91 12.09
CA LEU A 10 -5.46 -16.07 12.15
C LEU A 10 -5.93 -15.81 13.59
N GLU A 11 -5.68 -16.73 14.52
CA GLU A 11 -5.92 -16.52 15.95
C GLU A 11 -4.97 -15.49 16.54
N ILE A 12 -3.68 -15.57 16.21
CA ILE A 12 -2.68 -14.59 16.65
C ILE A 12 -3.03 -13.17 16.16
N LEU A 13 -3.56 -13.02 14.94
CA LEU A 13 -4.04 -11.73 14.45
C LEU A 13 -5.26 -11.18 15.21
N LYS A 14 -5.96 -12.00 15.97
CA LYS A 14 -7.09 -11.56 16.82
C LYS A 14 -6.68 -11.22 18.24
N ASP A 15 -5.47 -11.60 18.64
CA ASP A 15 -4.96 -11.34 19.98
C ASP A 15 -4.69 -9.83 20.15
N PRO A 16 -5.35 -9.14 21.09
CA PRO A 16 -5.12 -7.72 21.33
C PRO A 16 -3.78 -7.44 22.03
N HIS A 17 -3.09 -8.47 22.53
CA HIS A 17 -1.84 -8.31 23.24
C HIS A 17 -0.67 -8.13 22.25
N LEU A 18 0.05 -7.05 22.38
CA LEU A 18 1.22 -6.76 21.56
C LEU A 18 2.45 -7.51 22.10
N GLY A 19 3.04 -8.34 21.26
CA GLY A 19 4.34 -8.94 21.55
C GLY A 19 5.49 -7.95 21.34
N ALA A 20 6.64 -8.20 21.99
CA ALA A 20 7.82 -7.34 21.89
C ALA A 20 8.28 -7.10 20.44
N PHE A 21 8.19 -8.11 19.57
CA PHE A 21 8.51 -7.96 18.14
C PHE A 21 7.60 -6.97 17.41
N ALA A 22 6.32 -6.91 17.75
CA ALA A 22 5.40 -5.94 17.13
C ALA A 22 5.80 -4.50 17.50
N VAL A 23 6.18 -4.26 18.74
CA VAL A 23 6.67 -2.95 19.22
C VAL A 23 7.96 -2.58 18.51
N ILE A 24 8.91 -3.50 18.39
CA ILE A 24 10.18 -3.28 17.68
C ILE A 24 9.91 -2.95 16.20
N CYS A 25 9.06 -3.71 15.51
CA CYS A 25 8.70 -3.45 14.12
C CYS A 25 8.03 -2.09 13.95
N ALA A 26 7.13 -1.71 14.86
CA ALA A 26 6.49 -0.40 14.84
C ALA A 26 7.51 0.74 15.04
N ALA A 27 8.45 0.59 15.98
CA ALA A 27 9.50 1.57 16.20
C ALA A 27 10.42 1.72 14.97
N VAL A 28 10.83 0.61 14.36
CA VAL A 28 11.63 0.61 13.12
C VAL A 28 10.86 1.30 11.98
N TYR A 29 9.57 0.97 11.82
CA TYR A 29 8.72 1.62 10.81
C TYR A 29 8.68 3.14 11.02
N LEU A 30 8.43 3.60 12.25
CA LEU A 30 8.36 5.04 12.56
C LEU A 30 9.69 5.75 12.31
N LEU A 31 10.82 5.12 12.64
CA LEU A 31 12.15 5.67 12.37
C LEU A 31 12.41 5.80 10.86
N LEU A 32 12.10 4.77 10.09
CA LEU A 32 12.24 4.78 8.63
C LEU A 32 11.31 5.81 8.00
N TYR A 33 10.05 5.87 8.46
CA TYR A 33 9.08 6.84 7.96
C TYR A 33 9.52 8.28 8.24
N THR A 34 9.95 8.55 9.48
CA THR A 34 10.44 9.88 9.88
C THR A 34 11.68 10.29 9.10
N GLY A 35 12.63 9.37 8.92
CA GLY A 35 13.83 9.60 8.12
C GLY A 35 13.51 9.88 6.65
N SER A 36 12.61 9.10 6.05
CA SER A 36 12.18 9.30 4.66
C SER A 36 11.41 10.61 4.50
N MET A 37 10.55 10.96 5.45
CA MET A 37 9.80 12.23 5.46
C MET A 37 10.74 13.43 5.61
N TYR A 38 11.74 13.33 6.48
CA TYR A 38 12.76 14.37 6.63
C TYR A 38 13.52 14.61 5.32
N GLU A 39 14.01 13.54 4.66
CA GLU A 39 14.70 13.65 3.37
C GLU A 39 13.76 14.18 2.28
N PHE A 40 12.50 13.76 2.27
CA PHE A 40 11.50 14.30 1.37
C PHE A 40 11.31 15.80 1.56
N CYS A 41 11.03 16.26 2.78
CA CYS A 41 10.81 17.68 3.08
C CYS A 41 12.02 18.54 2.78
N LYS A 42 13.23 18.01 2.98
CA LYS A 42 14.49 18.71 2.69
C LYS A 42 14.69 18.95 1.19
N ASN A 43 14.27 18.00 0.35
CA ASN A 43 14.52 18.05 -1.10
C ASN A 43 13.29 18.48 -1.92
N ALA A 44 12.08 18.40 -1.34
CA ALA A 44 10.86 18.80 -2.02
C ALA A 44 10.71 20.32 -2.08
N GLN A 45 10.86 20.91 -3.27
CA GLN A 45 10.70 22.34 -3.51
C GLN A 45 9.51 22.62 -4.43
N GLY A 46 8.85 23.76 -4.22
CA GLY A 46 7.75 24.21 -5.05
C GLY A 46 6.62 23.16 -5.13
N LYS A 47 6.24 22.78 -6.36
CA LYS A 47 5.16 21.80 -6.59
C LYS A 47 5.52 20.37 -6.13
N ALA A 48 6.80 20.06 -5.89
CA ALA A 48 7.22 18.71 -5.50
C ALA A 48 6.66 18.29 -4.13
N ILE A 49 6.31 19.24 -3.27
CA ILE A 49 5.69 18.99 -1.96
C ILE A 49 4.35 18.23 -2.07
N PHE A 50 3.70 18.25 -3.24
CA PHE A 50 2.43 17.56 -3.49
C PHE A 50 2.58 16.15 -4.08
N TYR A 51 3.81 15.63 -4.32
CA TYR A 51 3.97 14.24 -4.77
C TYR A 51 3.34 13.18 -3.86
N PRO A 52 3.30 13.35 -2.51
CA PRO A 52 2.57 12.42 -1.65
C PRO A 52 1.11 12.22 -2.06
N VAL A 53 0.42 13.24 -2.57
CA VAL A 53 -0.97 13.11 -3.03
C VAL A 53 -1.10 12.04 -4.12
N LEU A 54 -0.13 11.92 -5.02
CA LEU A 54 -0.15 10.93 -6.10
C LEU A 54 -0.03 9.51 -5.56
N PHE A 55 1.01 9.23 -4.78
CA PHE A 55 1.23 7.87 -4.31
C PHE A 55 0.27 7.45 -3.20
N LEU A 56 -0.15 8.35 -2.31
CA LEU A 56 -1.18 8.09 -1.32
C LEU A 56 -2.55 7.82 -1.96
N SER A 57 -2.89 8.52 -3.05
CA SER A 57 -4.12 8.24 -3.79
C SER A 57 -4.04 6.90 -4.52
N SER A 58 -2.91 6.58 -5.17
CA SER A 58 -2.76 5.31 -5.87
C SER A 58 -2.71 4.11 -4.93
N GLU A 59 -2.11 4.22 -3.75
CA GLU A 59 -2.13 3.13 -2.75
C GLU A 59 -3.57 2.77 -2.30
N ARG A 60 -4.45 3.78 -2.16
CA ARG A 60 -5.88 3.54 -1.85
C ARG A 60 -6.56 2.77 -2.98
N VAL A 61 -6.18 3.06 -4.23
CA VAL A 61 -6.67 2.29 -5.38
C VAL A 61 -6.16 0.85 -5.34
N PHE A 62 -4.88 0.61 -5.06
CA PHE A 62 -4.34 -0.75 -4.92
C PHE A 62 -4.95 -1.49 -3.73
N SER A 63 -5.19 -0.82 -2.62
CA SER A 63 -5.91 -1.40 -1.48
C SER A 63 -7.34 -1.81 -1.88
N GLY A 64 -8.07 -0.95 -2.58
CA GLY A 64 -9.40 -1.29 -3.13
C GLY A 64 -9.35 -2.47 -4.09
N LEU A 65 -8.36 -2.52 -5.01
CA LEU A 65 -8.14 -3.65 -5.89
C LEU A 65 -7.87 -4.94 -5.11
N SER A 66 -7.12 -4.86 -4.01
CA SER A 66 -6.84 -6.03 -3.17
C SER A 66 -8.13 -6.63 -2.58
N VAL A 67 -9.05 -5.81 -2.09
CA VAL A 67 -10.32 -6.25 -1.53
C VAL A 67 -11.24 -6.89 -2.57
N ILE A 68 -11.22 -6.38 -3.81
CA ILE A 68 -12.08 -6.87 -4.90
C ILE A 68 -11.52 -8.14 -5.54
N MET A 69 -10.19 -8.21 -5.71
CA MET A 69 -9.54 -9.25 -6.51
C MET A 69 -9.05 -10.43 -5.69
N LEU A 70 -8.67 -10.21 -4.42
CA LEU A 70 -8.08 -11.25 -3.59
C LEU A 70 -9.15 -11.95 -2.75
N PRO A 71 -8.98 -13.25 -2.47
CA PRO A 71 -9.90 -13.97 -1.59
C PRO A 71 -9.80 -13.44 -0.16
N SER A 72 -10.94 -13.36 0.54
CA SER A 72 -10.94 -13.07 1.96
C SER A 72 -10.49 -14.31 2.76
N ALA A 73 -9.60 -14.12 3.74
CA ALA A 73 -9.17 -15.18 4.65
C ALA A 73 -10.25 -15.58 5.68
N LYS A 74 -11.27 -14.76 5.86
CA LYS A 74 -12.39 -14.96 6.78
C LYS A 74 -13.70 -14.71 6.05
N ASN A 75 -14.73 -15.53 6.33
CA ASN A 75 -16.06 -15.32 5.77
C ASN A 75 -16.78 -14.10 6.36
N ASN A 76 -16.37 -13.68 7.57
CA ASN A 76 -16.92 -12.55 8.31
C ASN A 76 -15.80 -11.51 8.55
N GLY A 77 -16.10 -10.22 8.32
CA GLY A 77 -15.19 -9.12 8.55
C GLY A 77 -15.29 -8.05 7.46
N LEU A 78 -14.76 -6.86 7.71
CA LEU A 78 -14.86 -5.70 6.80
C LEU A 78 -14.43 -6.04 5.36
N ALA A 79 -13.31 -6.71 5.17
CA ALA A 79 -12.84 -7.10 3.84
C ALA A 79 -13.83 -8.02 3.11
N ALA A 80 -14.45 -8.98 3.82
CA ALA A 80 -15.46 -9.87 3.26
C ALA A 80 -16.74 -9.10 2.90
N THR A 81 -17.21 -8.21 3.78
CA THR A 81 -18.41 -7.39 3.55
C THR A 81 -18.24 -6.50 2.33
N PHE A 82 -17.11 -5.79 2.21
CA PHE A 82 -16.82 -4.96 1.04
C PHE A 82 -16.69 -5.78 -0.25
N SER A 83 -16.02 -6.93 -0.20
CA SER A 83 -15.88 -7.82 -1.36
C SER A 83 -17.23 -8.40 -1.84
N GLN A 84 -18.17 -8.63 -0.93
CA GLN A 84 -19.53 -9.13 -1.25
C GLN A 84 -20.43 -8.03 -1.81
N ALA A 85 -20.31 -6.79 -1.30
CA ALA A 85 -21.09 -5.64 -1.76
C ALA A 85 -20.60 -5.07 -3.10
N SER A 86 -19.40 -5.46 -3.55
CA SER A 86 -18.74 -4.91 -4.74
C SER A 86 -19.25 -5.51 -6.04
N GLU A 87 -19.56 -4.66 -7.02
CA GLU A 87 -19.72 -5.06 -8.43
C GLU A 87 -18.33 -5.21 -9.08
N LYS A 88 -17.64 -6.31 -8.79
CA LYS A 88 -16.21 -6.55 -9.08
C LYS A 88 -15.74 -6.09 -10.45
N LYS A 89 -16.55 -6.25 -11.51
CA LYS A 89 -16.17 -5.84 -12.87
C LYS A 89 -16.19 -4.32 -13.04
N LEU A 90 -17.21 -3.66 -12.51
CA LEU A 90 -17.39 -2.21 -12.61
C LEU A 90 -16.38 -1.49 -11.72
N ASP A 91 -16.30 -1.90 -10.47
CA ASP A 91 -15.40 -1.31 -9.47
C ASP A 91 -13.93 -1.42 -9.90
N LYS A 92 -13.53 -2.59 -10.46
CA LYS A 92 -12.19 -2.76 -11.03
C LYS A 92 -11.91 -1.77 -12.16
N LYS A 93 -12.87 -1.54 -13.08
CA LYS A 93 -12.70 -0.57 -14.16
C LYS A 93 -12.55 0.86 -13.63
N ILE A 94 -13.37 1.23 -12.63
CA ILE A 94 -13.32 2.54 -11.99
C ILE A 94 -11.94 2.76 -11.34
N LEU A 95 -11.45 1.77 -10.59
CA LEU A 95 -10.15 1.86 -9.92
C LEU A 95 -8.99 1.99 -10.92
N ILE A 96 -9.02 1.23 -12.02
CA ILE A 96 -8.00 1.37 -13.08
C ILE A 96 -8.10 2.75 -13.76
N LEU A 97 -9.33 3.25 -14.01
CA LEU A 97 -9.52 4.59 -14.55
C LEU A 97 -8.96 5.67 -13.63
N LEU A 98 -9.11 5.53 -12.30
CA LEU A 98 -8.53 6.45 -11.33
C LEU A 98 -7.01 6.48 -11.41
N LEU A 99 -6.32 5.33 -11.58
CA LEU A 99 -4.86 5.30 -11.79
C LEU A 99 -4.47 6.06 -13.07
N ALA A 100 -5.24 5.90 -14.15
CA ALA A 100 -5.00 6.63 -15.39
C ALA A 100 -5.22 8.14 -15.22
N LEU A 101 -6.26 8.56 -14.50
CA LEU A 101 -6.51 9.97 -14.20
C LEU A 101 -5.39 10.59 -13.34
N LEU A 102 -4.86 9.84 -12.36
CA LEU A 102 -3.70 10.28 -11.58
C LEU A 102 -2.45 10.44 -12.45
N ALA A 103 -2.25 9.57 -13.46
CA ALA A 103 -1.15 9.72 -14.43
C ALA A 103 -1.32 11.00 -15.27
N VAL A 104 -2.53 11.29 -15.75
CA VAL A 104 -2.83 12.53 -16.49
C VAL A 104 -2.60 13.75 -15.60
N ALA A 105 -3.04 13.71 -14.35
CA ALA A 105 -2.81 14.79 -13.38
C ALA A 105 -1.31 14.99 -13.10
N ALA A 106 -0.54 13.90 -12.92
CA ALA A 106 0.90 13.95 -12.74
C ALA A 106 1.60 14.64 -13.92
N PHE A 107 1.21 14.30 -15.15
CA PHE A 107 1.71 14.95 -16.34
C PHE A 107 1.31 16.44 -16.41
N GLY A 108 0.06 16.76 -16.17
CA GLY A 108 -0.47 18.12 -16.25
C GLY A 108 0.16 19.09 -15.25
N ILE A 109 0.51 18.60 -14.04
CA ILE A 109 1.05 19.45 -12.96
C ILE A 109 2.58 19.55 -13.00
N TRP A 110 3.27 18.41 -13.26
CA TRP A 110 4.74 18.31 -13.19
C TRP A 110 5.40 17.91 -14.51
N GLY A 111 4.64 17.76 -15.60
CA GLY A 111 5.16 17.35 -16.90
C GLY A 111 5.80 15.95 -16.86
N MET A 112 6.87 15.77 -17.63
CA MET A 112 7.58 14.48 -17.75
C MET A 112 8.19 14.00 -16.43
N GLN A 113 8.58 14.90 -15.54
CA GLN A 113 9.12 14.56 -14.23
C GLN A 113 8.05 13.92 -13.35
N GLY A 114 6.82 14.44 -13.33
CA GLY A 114 5.70 13.87 -12.60
C GLY A 114 5.37 12.45 -13.06
N ILE A 115 5.35 12.21 -14.38
CA ILE A 115 5.12 10.87 -14.93
C ILE A 115 6.22 9.89 -14.53
N LYS A 116 7.48 10.29 -14.53
CA LYS A 116 8.60 9.43 -14.11
C LYS A 116 8.46 9.03 -12.63
N ILE A 117 8.20 10.01 -11.75
CA ILE A 117 8.04 9.75 -10.31
C ILE A 117 6.81 8.88 -10.06
N TYR A 118 5.67 9.21 -10.66
CA TYR A 118 4.45 8.41 -10.54
C TYR A 118 4.64 7.00 -11.09
N GLY A 119 5.32 6.84 -12.22
CA GLY A 119 5.65 5.55 -12.81
C GLY A 119 6.48 4.66 -11.89
N VAL A 120 7.49 5.23 -11.21
CA VAL A 120 8.27 4.49 -10.20
C VAL A 120 7.39 4.03 -9.05
N CYS A 121 6.50 4.89 -8.54
CA CYS A 121 5.55 4.53 -7.49
C CYS A 121 4.61 3.41 -7.96
N LEU A 122 4.03 3.50 -9.17
CA LEU A 122 3.15 2.47 -9.72
C LEU A 122 3.84 1.12 -9.89
N VAL A 123 5.10 1.12 -10.37
CA VAL A 123 5.87 -0.12 -10.52
C VAL A 123 6.14 -0.76 -9.14
N PHE A 124 6.51 0.04 -8.15
CA PHE A 124 6.71 -0.44 -6.79
C PHE A 124 5.41 -1.00 -6.18
N GLN A 125 4.32 -0.24 -6.24
CA GLN A 125 3.01 -0.65 -5.72
C GLN A 125 2.49 -1.91 -6.43
N GLY A 126 2.62 -1.99 -7.75
CA GLY A 126 2.24 -3.17 -8.53
C GLY A 126 3.06 -4.42 -8.18
N ALA A 127 4.38 -4.26 -8.00
CA ALA A 127 5.25 -5.36 -7.56
C ALA A 127 4.90 -5.82 -6.14
N LEU A 128 4.65 -4.87 -5.23
CA LEU A 128 4.24 -5.17 -3.86
C LEU A 128 2.87 -5.85 -3.82
N PHE A 129 1.92 -5.41 -4.66
CA PHE A 129 0.60 -6.03 -4.80
C PHE A 129 0.71 -7.50 -5.25
N ALA A 130 1.54 -7.77 -6.27
CA ALA A 130 1.76 -9.13 -6.75
C ALA A 130 2.45 -10.04 -5.71
N TRP A 131 3.38 -9.47 -4.93
CA TRP A 131 3.97 -10.17 -3.80
C TRP A 131 2.95 -10.43 -2.69
N TYR A 132 2.15 -9.41 -2.33
CA TYR A 132 1.13 -9.47 -1.30
C TYR A 132 0.05 -10.52 -1.61
N ASP A 133 -0.40 -10.61 -2.87
CA ASP A 133 -1.35 -11.65 -3.31
C ASP A 133 -0.82 -13.06 -3.01
N LYS A 134 0.39 -13.35 -3.44
CA LYS A 134 1.01 -14.66 -3.22
C LYS A 134 1.24 -14.95 -1.74
N TRP A 135 1.76 -13.97 -1.01
CA TRP A 135 2.10 -14.09 0.39
C TRP A 135 0.87 -14.27 1.29
N SER A 136 -0.19 -13.49 1.08
CA SER A 136 -1.43 -13.57 1.85
C SER A 136 -2.16 -14.90 1.63
N LYS A 137 -2.26 -15.35 0.39
CA LYS A 137 -2.85 -16.66 0.05
C LYS A 137 -2.08 -17.82 0.68
N LYS A 138 -0.75 -17.79 0.61
CA LYS A 138 0.09 -18.86 1.18
C LYS A 138 -0.01 -18.94 2.69
N ASN A 139 0.04 -17.81 3.38
CA ASN A 139 0.16 -17.77 4.84
C ASN A 139 -1.20 -17.76 5.57
N PHE A 140 -2.22 -17.12 4.98
CA PHE A 140 -3.49 -16.86 5.64
C PHE A 140 -4.70 -17.38 4.86
N GLY A 141 -4.49 -17.84 3.63
CA GLY A 141 -5.57 -18.28 2.74
C GLY A 141 -6.29 -17.12 2.03
N GLY A 142 -5.85 -15.88 2.24
CA GLY A 142 -6.44 -14.67 1.67
C GLY A 142 -6.11 -13.43 2.50
N ILE A 143 -6.87 -12.36 2.31
CA ILE A 143 -6.67 -11.08 2.98
C ILE A 143 -7.56 -10.94 4.23
N THR A 144 -7.08 -10.14 5.19
CA THR A 144 -7.84 -9.62 6.35
C THR A 144 -7.68 -8.12 6.41
N GLY A 145 -8.47 -7.44 7.26
CA GLY A 145 -8.31 -5.99 7.48
C GLY A 145 -6.91 -5.61 7.97
N ASP A 146 -6.35 -6.39 8.90
CA ASP A 146 -5.01 -6.16 9.45
C ASP A 146 -3.92 -6.29 8.38
N LEU A 147 -4.05 -7.30 7.50
CA LEU A 147 -3.15 -7.49 6.37
C LEU A 147 -3.28 -6.39 5.33
N ALA A 148 -4.49 -5.87 5.12
CA ALA A 148 -4.70 -4.72 4.24
C ALA A 148 -4.04 -3.45 4.81
N GLY A 149 -4.11 -3.23 6.13
CA GLY A 149 -3.38 -2.16 6.81
C GLY A 149 -1.86 -2.29 6.67
N PHE A 150 -1.32 -3.50 6.87
CA PHE A 150 0.11 -3.77 6.65
C PHE A 150 0.53 -3.47 5.21
N PHE A 151 -0.28 -3.86 4.23
CA PHE A 151 -0.02 -3.60 2.81
C PHE A 151 0.05 -2.09 2.53
N LEU A 152 -0.96 -1.31 2.99
CA LEU A 152 -0.98 0.14 2.85
C LEU A 152 0.25 0.81 3.45
N GLN A 153 0.61 0.49 4.69
CA GLN A 153 1.76 1.08 5.36
C GLN A 153 3.08 0.77 4.64
N THR A 154 3.19 -0.43 4.06
CA THR A 154 4.38 -0.84 3.29
C THR A 154 4.45 -0.08 1.96
N GLU A 155 3.33 0.12 1.27
CA GLU A 155 3.25 0.93 0.06
C GLU A 155 3.62 2.39 0.33
N GLU A 156 3.05 2.97 1.38
CA GLU A 156 3.30 4.36 1.78
C GLU A 156 4.77 4.60 2.07
N LEU A 157 5.37 3.80 2.96
CA LEU A 157 6.77 3.92 3.31
C LEU A 157 7.69 3.74 2.09
N GLY A 158 7.43 2.73 1.27
CA GLY A 158 8.24 2.45 0.10
C GLY A 158 8.16 3.56 -0.95
N CYS A 159 6.97 4.06 -1.25
CA CYS A 159 6.80 5.18 -2.19
C CYS A 159 7.42 6.47 -1.65
N LEU A 160 7.20 6.80 -0.37
CA LEU A 160 7.81 7.97 0.27
C LEU A 160 9.33 7.91 0.19
N THR A 161 9.93 6.77 0.52
CA THR A 161 11.39 6.56 0.46
C THR A 161 11.90 6.68 -0.98
N ALA A 162 11.22 6.06 -1.95
CA ALA A 162 11.60 6.13 -3.35
C ALA A 162 11.53 7.57 -3.89
N VAL A 163 10.46 8.30 -3.58
CA VAL A 163 10.29 9.70 -4.01
C VAL A 163 11.32 10.61 -3.35
N ALA A 164 11.58 10.46 -2.05
CA ALA A 164 12.61 11.21 -1.34
C ALA A 164 14.00 11.01 -1.96
N PHE A 165 14.33 9.75 -2.30
CA PHE A 165 15.59 9.41 -2.96
C PHE A 165 15.69 9.99 -4.38
N LEU A 166 14.62 9.89 -5.17
CA LEU A 166 14.58 10.47 -6.53
C LEU A 166 14.74 11.99 -6.51
N LEU A 167 14.08 12.68 -5.57
CA LEU A 167 14.21 14.14 -5.44
C LEU A 167 15.61 14.58 -5.03
N LYS A 168 16.35 13.75 -4.32
CA LYS A 168 17.75 14.01 -3.97
C LYS A 168 18.70 13.88 -5.16
N MET A 169 18.31 13.07 -6.16
CA MET A 169 19.12 12.83 -7.37
C MET A 169 18.82 13.80 -8.50
N LEU A 170 17.71 14.53 -8.44
CA LEU A 170 17.27 15.55 -9.41
C LEU A 170 17.75 16.92 -9.03
#